data_fa8a190e0b66df20ffc8dfa087c19612
#
_entry.id   fa8a190e0b66df20ffc8dfa087c19612
#
_cell.length_a   1.000
_cell.length_b   1.000
_cell.length_c   1.000
_cell.angle_alpha   90.00
_cell.angle_beta   90.00
_cell.angle_gamma   90.00
#
_symmetry.space_group_name_H-M   'P 1'
#
loop_
_entity.id
_entity.type
_entity.pdbx_description
1 polymer ?
#
loop_
_entity_poly.entity_id
_entity_poly.type
_entity_poly.pdbx_seq_one_letter_code
_entity_poly.pdbx_strand_id
1 'polypeptide(L)'
;MPTEPHSVPSGFYVLVEGAADAVLEFPADDDSGGPFWNDNGQLDLVRCKEWDQEEVGVVPLGENRYRLAERQLGPFSGLRLYWGDEFNADKVKDGTLRLTSVCVPRPYAHFRFLTSGGFNNEHQLARHLHSLGGGWEAVAGGMLTLTVPAERASELKRLMYVEGLAPGVLPLEA
;
A
#
# COMPACT_ATOMS: atom_id res chain seq x y z
N MET A 1 1.47 2.76 27.54
CA MET A 1 2.21 1.57 27.09
C MET A 1 2.27 1.62 25.58
N PRO A 2 3.42 1.55 24.95
CA PRO A 2 3.46 1.38 23.53
C PRO A 2 2.88 0.02 23.19
N THR A 3 1.82 -0.03 22.42
CA THR A 3 1.28 -1.25 21.82
C THR A 3 2.39 -1.88 20.99
N GLU A 4 2.72 -3.13 21.27
CA GLU A 4 3.65 -3.88 20.44
C GLU A 4 3.17 -3.82 18.98
N PRO A 5 4.08 -3.62 18.02
CA PRO A 5 3.70 -3.64 16.63
C PRO A 5 3.08 -5.00 16.34
N HIS A 6 1.84 -5.01 15.87
CA HIS A 6 1.27 -6.20 15.28
C HIS A 6 2.23 -6.63 14.17
N SER A 7 3.03 -7.64 14.44
CA SER A 7 3.96 -8.18 13.47
C SER A 7 3.13 -8.78 12.35
N VAL A 8 2.97 -8.04 11.29
CA VAL A 8 2.57 -8.65 10.02
C VAL A 8 3.67 -9.68 9.72
N PRO A 9 3.34 -10.98 9.59
CA PRO A 9 4.36 -12.05 9.57
C PRO A 9 5.38 -11.95 8.43
N SER A 10 5.25 -10.97 7.55
CA SER A 10 6.00 -10.86 6.31
C SER A 10 6.21 -9.42 5.83
N GLY A 11 6.36 -8.46 6.73
CA GLY A 11 6.60 -7.08 6.33
C GLY A 11 7.10 -6.20 7.46
N PHE A 12 7.59 -5.03 7.11
CA PHE A 12 7.97 -3.99 8.06
C PHE A 12 7.43 -2.66 7.60
N TYR A 13 6.66 -2.03 8.48
CA TYR A 13 6.22 -0.65 8.34
C TYR A 13 6.63 0.16 9.55
N VAL A 14 6.98 1.41 9.32
CA VAL A 14 7.11 2.37 10.41
C VAL A 14 5.72 2.60 10.97
N LEU A 15 5.54 2.37 12.29
CA LEU A 15 4.30 2.70 12.97
C LEU A 15 4.00 4.18 12.77
N VAL A 16 2.84 4.48 12.22
CA VAL A 16 2.38 5.85 12.04
C VAL A 16 1.63 6.26 13.31
N GLU A 17 2.16 7.25 14.00
CA GLU A 17 1.51 7.82 15.18
C GLU A 17 0.12 8.35 14.81
N GLY A 18 -0.90 8.01 15.61
CA GLY A 18 -2.28 8.44 15.38
C GLY A 18 -3.10 7.54 14.47
N ALA A 19 -2.59 6.35 14.11
CA ALA A 19 -3.39 5.38 13.39
C ALA A 19 -4.54 4.85 14.27
N ALA A 20 -5.71 4.68 13.66
CA ALA A 20 -6.89 4.08 14.26
C ALA A 20 -7.44 2.99 13.33
N ASP A 21 -8.00 1.94 13.93
CA ASP A 21 -8.65 0.87 13.18
C ASP A 21 -9.94 1.39 12.52
N ALA A 22 -10.14 1.02 11.27
CA ALA A 22 -11.34 1.30 10.51
C ALA A 22 -11.69 0.13 9.61
N VAL A 23 -12.97 -0.02 9.30
CA VAL A 23 -13.41 -0.89 8.21
C VAL A 23 -13.44 -0.05 6.93
N LEU A 24 -12.64 -0.42 5.95
CA LEU A 24 -12.63 0.22 4.63
C LEU A 24 -13.39 -0.65 3.63
N GLU A 25 -14.37 -0.06 2.99
CA GLU A 25 -15.13 -0.62 1.90
C GLU A 25 -14.56 -0.11 0.57
N PHE A 26 -14.24 -1.01 -0.33
CA PHE A 26 -13.60 -0.71 -1.61
C PHE A 26 -14.19 -1.60 -2.72
N PRO A 27 -14.08 -1.19 -3.99
CA PRO A 27 -14.59 -1.98 -5.10
C PRO A 27 -13.92 -3.35 -5.17
N ALA A 28 -14.73 -4.40 -5.20
CA ALA A 28 -14.27 -5.75 -5.47
C ALA A 28 -13.85 -5.88 -6.94
N ASP A 29 -12.86 -6.75 -7.19
CA ASP A 29 -12.59 -7.20 -8.55
C ASP A 29 -13.75 -8.06 -9.03
N ASP A 30 -14.31 -7.67 -10.15
CA ASP A 30 -15.27 -8.52 -10.87
C ASP A 30 -14.61 -9.15 -12.11
N ASP A 31 -15.30 -10.10 -12.71
CA ASP A 31 -14.85 -10.79 -13.93
C ASP A 31 -14.63 -9.85 -15.13
N SER A 32 -15.02 -8.59 -15.01
CA SER A 32 -14.84 -7.56 -16.04
C SER A 32 -13.57 -6.72 -15.88
N GLY A 33 -12.70 -7.03 -14.86
CA GLY A 33 -11.40 -6.42 -14.69
C GLY A 33 -11.38 -5.14 -13.86
N GLY A 34 -12.30 -4.99 -12.89
CA GLY A 34 -12.25 -3.89 -11.91
C GLY A 34 -11.01 -3.92 -11.01
N PRO A 35 -10.82 -2.95 -10.15
CA PRO A 35 -11.59 -1.73 -9.97
C PRO A 35 -11.32 -0.72 -11.08
N PHE A 36 -12.37 0.01 -11.40
CA PHE A 36 -12.34 0.99 -12.48
C PHE A 36 -11.89 2.35 -11.97
N TRP A 37 -10.62 2.65 -12.19
CA TRP A 37 -10.05 3.96 -11.91
C TRP A 37 -9.99 4.79 -13.18
N ASN A 38 -10.33 6.07 -13.08
CA ASN A 38 -10.03 7.01 -14.14
C ASN A 38 -8.59 7.53 -14.03
N ASP A 39 -8.13 8.27 -15.05
CA ASP A 39 -6.77 8.81 -15.12
C ASP A 39 -6.45 9.80 -13.97
N ASN A 40 -7.46 10.30 -13.29
CA ASN A 40 -7.32 11.20 -12.13
C ASN A 40 -7.26 10.46 -10.78
N GLY A 41 -7.23 9.14 -10.78
CA GLY A 41 -7.22 8.33 -9.56
C GLY A 41 -8.57 8.28 -8.83
N GLN A 42 -9.66 8.64 -9.50
CA GLN A 42 -11.01 8.55 -8.96
C GLN A 42 -11.69 7.27 -9.43
N LEU A 43 -12.52 6.69 -8.55
CA LEU A 43 -13.34 5.53 -8.89
C LEU A 43 -14.49 5.94 -9.82
N ASP A 44 -14.70 5.14 -10.85
CA ASP A 44 -15.95 5.16 -11.60
C ASP A 44 -17.01 4.38 -10.83
N LEU A 45 -17.64 5.05 -9.88
CA LEU A 45 -18.63 4.43 -8.99
C LEU A 45 -19.86 3.86 -9.74
N VAL A 46 -20.13 4.34 -10.93
CA VAL A 46 -21.23 3.81 -11.77
C VAL A 46 -20.94 2.39 -12.24
N ARG A 47 -19.67 2.06 -12.39
CA ARG A 47 -19.22 0.73 -12.83
C ARG A 47 -18.97 -0.24 -11.68
N CYS A 48 -18.82 0.26 -10.45
CA CYS A 48 -18.61 -0.57 -9.27
C CYS A 48 -19.91 -1.27 -8.88
N LYS A 49 -19.96 -2.59 -9.03
CA LYS A 49 -21.14 -3.39 -8.71
C LYS A 49 -21.05 -4.08 -7.37
N GLU A 50 -19.85 -4.47 -6.97
CA GLU A 50 -19.56 -5.21 -5.76
C GLU A 50 -18.51 -4.49 -4.93
N TRP A 51 -18.60 -4.63 -3.62
CA TRP A 51 -17.72 -4.00 -2.65
C TRP A 51 -17.18 -5.02 -1.67
N ASP A 52 -15.89 -5.02 -1.48
CA ASP A 52 -15.22 -5.77 -0.43
C ASP A 52 -15.00 -4.90 0.79
N GLN A 53 -14.80 -5.52 1.96
CA GLN A 53 -14.51 -4.85 3.21
C GLN A 53 -13.30 -5.46 3.87
N GLU A 54 -12.45 -4.62 4.44
CA GLU A 54 -11.27 -5.04 5.19
C GLU A 54 -11.03 -4.11 6.38
N GLU A 55 -10.63 -4.71 7.52
CA GLU A 55 -10.14 -3.93 8.66
C GLU A 55 -8.74 -3.41 8.36
N VAL A 56 -8.54 -2.10 8.52
CA VAL A 56 -7.28 -1.43 8.21
C VAL A 56 -6.96 -0.36 9.22
N GLY A 57 -5.68 -0.12 9.46
CA GLY A 57 -5.21 1.06 10.18
C GLY A 57 -5.18 2.27 9.26
N VAL A 58 -5.78 3.36 9.69
CA VAL A 58 -5.80 4.63 8.95
C VAL A 58 -5.44 5.80 9.84
N VAL A 59 -4.82 6.82 9.27
CA VAL A 59 -4.60 8.11 9.92
C VAL A 59 -5.57 9.13 9.32
N PRO A 60 -6.50 9.69 10.11
CA PRO A 60 -7.32 10.80 9.63
C PRO A 60 -6.47 12.04 9.35
N LEU A 61 -6.62 12.65 8.17
CA LEU A 61 -5.88 13.84 7.75
C LEU A 61 -6.76 15.09 7.65
N GLY A 62 -8.07 14.94 7.82
CA GLY A 62 -9.06 16.00 7.71
C GLY A 62 -10.41 15.46 7.25
N GLU A 63 -11.28 16.32 6.75
CA GLU A 63 -12.59 15.92 6.24
C GLU A 63 -12.43 14.87 5.13
N ASN A 64 -12.95 13.67 5.38
CA ASN A 64 -12.99 12.56 4.43
C ASN A 64 -11.64 12.15 3.81
N ARG A 65 -10.51 12.64 4.33
CA ARG A 65 -9.17 12.30 3.85
C ARG A 65 -8.42 11.48 4.90
N TYR A 66 -7.78 10.42 4.44
CA TYR A 66 -7.11 9.43 5.27
C TYR A 66 -5.78 9.03 4.66
N ARG A 67 -4.87 8.50 5.47
CA ARG A 67 -3.65 7.82 5.02
C ARG A 67 -3.71 6.36 5.47
N LEU A 68 -3.40 5.44 4.58
CA LEU A 68 -3.28 4.02 4.92
C LEU A 68 -2.03 3.82 5.78
N ALA A 69 -2.20 3.31 6.99
CA ALA A 69 -1.14 3.17 7.99
C ALA A 69 -0.64 1.74 8.14
N GLU A 70 -1.27 0.81 7.46
CA GLU A 70 -0.93 -0.61 7.51
C GLU A 70 -0.73 -1.16 6.10
N ARG A 71 -0.85 -2.45 5.99
CA ARG A 71 -0.62 -3.24 4.78
C ARG A 71 -1.33 -2.70 3.54
N GLN A 72 -0.84 -3.13 2.41
CA GLN A 72 -1.48 -2.99 1.11
C GLN A 72 -2.86 -3.65 1.08
N LEU A 73 -3.84 -2.93 0.54
CA LEU A 73 -5.17 -3.47 0.28
C LEU A 73 -5.25 -4.15 -1.08
N GLY A 74 -5.98 -5.27 -1.13
CA GLY A 74 -6.27 -5.99 -2.34
C GLY A 74 -5.01 -6.34 -3.15
N PRO A 75 -4.03 -7.08 -2.58
CA PRO A 75 -2.73 -7.30 -3.22
C PRO A 75 -2.84 -8.00 -4.57
N PHE A 76 -3.92 -8.75 -4.79
CA PHE A 76 -4.20 -9.49 -6.02
C PHE A 76 -5.25 -8.82 -6.90
N SER A 77 -5.84 -7.73 -6.41
CA SER A 77 -6.84 -6.96 -7.13
C SER A 77 -6.21 -5.79 -7.89
N GLY A 78 -6.96 -5.20 -8.80
CA GLY A 78 -6.56 -3.95 -9.44
C GLY A 78 -6.58 -2.75 -8.50
N LEU A 79 -7.06 -2.91 -7.25
CA LEU A 79 -7.00 -1.87 -6.23
C LEU A 79 -5.55 -1.64 -5.82
N ARG A 80 -4.98 -0.52 -6.24
CA ARG A 80 -3.59 -0.14 -6.00
C ARG A 80 -3.51 0.88 -4.85
N LEU A 81 -3.94 0.45 -3.67
CA LEU A 81 -3.83 1.24 -2.44
C LEU A 81 -2.79 0.59 -1.53
N TYR A 82 -1.72 1.31 -1.25
CA TYR A 82 -0.56 0.81 -0.52
C TYR A 82 -0.36 1.58 0.78
N TRP A 83 0.45 1.03 1.67
CA TRP A 83 0.88 1.73 2.86
C TRP A 83 1.43 3.13 2.52
N GLY A 84 0.99 4.13 3.27
CA GLY A 84 1.38 5.52 3.09
C GLY A 84 0.57 6.30 2.05
N ASP A 85 -0.20 5.62 1.19
CA ASP A 85 -1.10 6.30 0.26
C ASP A 85 -2.16 7.10 1.00
N GLU A 86 -2.49 8.24 0.43
CA GLU A 86 -3.59 9.07 0.89
C GLU A 86 -4.81 8.86 -0.01
N PHE A 87 -5.97 8.82 0.61
CA PHE A 87 -7.22 8.57 -0.09
C PHE A 87 -8.38 9.34 0.54
N ASN A 88 -9.44 9.50 -0.22
CA ASN A 88 -10.70 10.03 0.26
C ASN A 88 -11.69 8.88 0.45
N ALA A 89 -12.49 8.96 1.50
CA ALA A 89 -13.54 8.00 1.79
C ALA A 89 -14.72 8.69 2.50
N ASP A 90 -15.92 8.27 2.13
CA ASP A 90 -17.13 8.73 2.78
C ASP A 90 -17.46 7.82 3.97
N LYS A 91 -17.91 8.41 5.07
CA LYS A 91 -18.47 7.65 6.18
C LYS A 91 -19.87 7.18 5.81
N VAL A 92 -20.02 5.86 5.72
CA VAL A 92 -21.33 5.21 5.54
C VAL A 92 -21.89 4.74 6.89
N LYS A 93 -22.98 3.98 6.88
CA LYS A 93 -23.57 3.45 8.10
C LYS A 93 -22.54 2.69 8.94
N ASP A 94 -22.69 2.76 10.25
CA ASP A 94 -21.89 2.03 11.24
C ASP A 94 -20.41 2.43 11.30
N GLY A 95 -20.05 3.62 10.74
CA GLY A 95 -18.67 4.11 10.79
C GLY A 95 -17.73 3.52 9.76
N THR A 96 -18.21 2.65 8.89
CA THR A 96 -17.44 2.14 7.75
C THR A 96 -17.06 3.28 6.82
N LEU A 97 -15.83 3.25 6.31
CA LEU A 97 -15.31 4.18 5.33
C LEU A 97 -15.47 3.59 3.94
N ARG A 98 -16.17 4.26 3.04
CA ARG A 98 -16.27 3.85 1.63
C ARG A 98 -15.29 4.65 0.79
N LEU A 99 -14.32 3.96 0.19
CA LEU A 99 -13.31 4.55 -0.68
C LEU A 99 -13.96 5.28 -1.87
N THR A 100 -13.55 6.52 -2.11
CA THR A 100 -14.05 7.34 -3.23
C THR A 100 -12.96 7.71 -4.22
N SER A 101 -11.74 7.95 -3.76
CA SER A 101 -10.60 8.25 -4.64
C SER A 101 -9.28 8.02 -3.93
N VAL A 102 -8.21 7.81 -4.70
CA VAL A 102 -6.83 7.88 -4.22
C VAL A 102 -6.25 9.24 -4.55
N CYS A 103 -5.61 9.88 -3.57
CA CYS A 103 -5.00 11.19 -3.77
C CYS A 103 -3.78 11.10 -4.69
N VAL A 104 -3.67 12.03 -5.63
CA VAL A 104 -2.52 12.16 -6.51
C VAL A 104 -2.00 13.62 -6.46
N PRO A 105 -0.67 13.86 -6.53
CA PRO A 105 0.39 12.85 -6.56
C PRO A 105 0.44 12.04 -5.26
N ARG A 106 0.88 10.79 -5.36
CA ARG A 106 1.06 9.94 -4.17
C ARG A 106 2.27 10.39 -3.36
N PRO A 107 2.19 10.41 -2.02
CA PRO A 107 3.32 10.79 -1.17
C PRO A 107 4.44 9.76 -1.15
N TYR A 108 4.14 8.52 -1.56
CA TYR A 108 5.08 7.41 -1.63
C TYR A 108 5.13 6.80 -3.02
N ALA A 109 6.30 6.29 -3.39
CA ALA A 109 6.52 5.46 -4.57
C ALA A 109 6.54 3.99 -4.16
N HIS A 110 5.92 3.14 -4.97
CA HIS A 110 5.79 1.71 -4.72
C HIS A 110 6.42 0.93 -5.86
N PHE A 111 7.19 -0.10 -5.51
CA PHE A 111 7.86 -1.00 -6.44
C PHE A 111 7.46 -2.43 -6.12
N ARG A 112 6.91 -3.13 -7.09
CA ARG A 112 6.39 -4.48 -6.90
C ARG A 112 7.24 -5.50 -7.63
N PHE A 113 7.46 -6.63 -6.97
CA PHE A 113 8.26 -7.73 -7.47
C PHE A 113 7.59 -9.07 -7.17
N LEU A 114 7.87 -10.07 -8.00
CA LEU A 114 7.67 -11.46 -7.62
C LEU A 114 8.95 -12.00 -7.03
N THR A 115 8.91 -12.59 -5.84
CA THR A 115 10.07 -13.15 -5.16
C THR A 115 9.87 -14.65 -4.88
N SER A 116 10.94 -15.40 -4.99
CA SER A 116 10.98 -16.81 -4.56
C SER A 116 11.13 -16.98 -3.04
N GLY A 117 11.12 -15.89 -2.28
CA GLY A 117 11.36 -15.87 -0.84
C GLY A 117 12.75 -15.35 -0.49
N GLY A 118 13.05 -15.28 0.83
CA GLY A 118 14.34 -14.84 1.34
C GLY A 118 14.50 -13.34 1.56
N PHE A 119 13.52 -12.51 1.20
CA PHE A 119 13.53 -11.10 1.59
C PHE A 119 13.07 -10.95 3.03
N ASN A 120 13.87 -10.29 3.86
CA ASN A 120 13.59 -10.03 5.26
C ASN A 120 14.31 -8.75 5.72
N ASN A 121 14.16 -8.37 6.99
CA ASN A 121 14.79 -7.17 7.54
C ASN A 121 16.33 -7.19 7.58
N GLU A 122 16.97 -8.34 7.42
CA GLU A 122 18.42 -8.46 7.33
C GLU A 122 18.95 -8.20 5.92
N HIS A 123 18.08 -8.26 4.92
CA HIS A 123 18.45 -7.95 3.54
C HIS A 123 18.99 -6.52 3.44
N GLN A 124 20.09 -6.34 2.71
CA GLN A 124 20.76 -5.05 2.59
C GLN A 124 19.82 -3.96 2.05
N LEU A 125 18.99 -4.30 1.07
CA LEU A 125 17.99 -3.38 0.53
C LEU A 125 16.93 -2.99 1.56
N ALA A 126 16.49 -3.92 2.43
CA ALA A 126 15.55 -3.60 3.50
C ALA A 126 16.13 -2.58 4.49
N ARG A 127 17.40 -2.70 4.84
CA ARG A 127 18.10 -1.73 5.70
C ARG A 127 18.16 -0.34 5.05
N HIS A 128 18.44 -0.29 3.74
CA HIS A 128 18.40 0.97 3.00
C HIS A 128 17.00 1.56 2.93
N LEU A 129 15.96 0.76 2.70
CA LEU A 129 14.57 1.22 2.75
C LEU A 129 14.24 1.92 4.06
N HIS A 130 14.65 1.34 5.19
CA HIS A 130 14.48 1.95 6.51
C HIS A 130 15.18 3.31 6.62
N SER A 131 16.44 3.40 6.16
CA SER A 131 17.19 4.66 6.18
C SER A 131 16.59 5.73 5.28
N LEU A 132 15.85 5.34 4.26
CA LEU A 132 15.12 6.23 3.36
C LEU A 132 13.72 6.63 3.89
N GLY A 133 13.32 6.13 5.05
CA GLY A 133 11.97 6.33 5.59
C GLY A 133 10.90 5.47 4.93
N GLY A 134 11.30 4.39 4.28
CA GLY A 134 10.43 3.45 3.60
C GLY A 134 10.19 2.15 4.36
N GLY A 135 9.52 1.23 3.71
CA GLY A 135 9.19 -0.08 4.23
C GLY A 135 8.99 -1.11 3.12
N TRP A 136 8.70 -2.33 3.52
CA TRP A 136 8.43 -3.42 2.58
C TRP A 136 7.33 -4.33 3.11
N GLU A 137 6.65 -4.99 2.21
CA GLU A 137 5.63 -6.00 2.51
C GLU A 137 5.75 -7.17 1.54
N ALA A 138 5.72 -8.38 2.08
CA ALA A 138 5.59 -9.59 1.29
C ALA A 138 4.25 -10.27 1.59
N VAL A 139 3.52 -10.61 0.55
CA VAL A 139 2.22 -11.30 0.67
C VAL A 139 2.29 -12.70 0.07
N ALA A 140 1.31 -13.54 0.40
CA ALA A 140 1.20 -14.90 -0.11
C ALA A 140 1.33 -14.93 -1.65
N GLY A 141 2.04 -15.93 -2.18
CA GLY A 141 2.32 -16.03 -3.61
C GLY A 141 3.61 -15.34 -4.05
N GLY A 142 4.40 -14.80 -3.10
CA GLY A 142 5.73 -14.23 -3.38
C GLY A 142 5.69 -12.82 -3.96
N MET A 143 4.63 -12.07 -3.75
CA MET A 143 4.59 -10.67 -4.13
C MET A 143 5.27 -9.82 -3.06
N LEU A 144 6.29 -9.06 -3.46
CA LEU A 144 7.02 -8.12 -2.62
C LEU A 144 6.71 -6.69 -3.08
N THR A 145 6.31 -5.82 -2.17
CA THR A 145 6.16 -4.39 -2.40
C THR A 145 7.18 -3.63 -1.58
N LEU A 146 7.98 -2.80 -2.24
CA LEU A 146 8.92 -1.87 -1.62
C LEU A 146 8.32 -0.47 -1.71
N THR A 147 8.31 0.25 -0.61
CA THR A 147 7.70 1.58 -0.51
C THR A 147 8.72 2.58 0.03
N VAL A 148 8.86 3.73 -0.61
CA VAL A 148 9.69 4.85 -0.15
C VAL A 148 8.96 6.16 -0.35
N PRO A 149 9.31 7.23 0.40
CA PRO A 149 8.85 8.58 0.07
C PRO A 149 9.12 8.89 -1.41
N ALA A 150 8.18 9.53 -2.07
CA ALA A 150 8.22 9.73 -3.53
C ALA A 150 9.50 10.46 -3.99
N GLU A 151 10.00 11.41 -3.20
CA GLU A 151 11.24 12.14 -3.44
C GLU A 151 12.51 11.27 -3.35
N ARG A 152 12.41 10.09 -2.72
CA ARG A 152 13.52 9.12 -2.58
C ARG A 152 13.47 7.98 -3.61
N ALA A 153 12.48 7.99 -4.51
CA ALA A 153 12.28 6.93 -5.51
C ALA A 153 13.51 6.71 -6.40
N SER A 154 14.16 7.79 -6.84
CA SER A 154 15.36 7.71 -7.68
C SER A 154 16.54 7.08 -6.95
N GLU A 155 16.67 7.31 -5.65
CA GLU A 155 17.73 6.71 -4.83
C GLU A 155 17.49 5.21 -4.65
N LEU A 156 16.25 4.79 -4.41
CA LEU A 156 15.91 3.36 -4.34
C LEU A 156 16.20 2.67 -5.68
N LYS A 157 15.83 3.28 -6.81
CA LYS A 157 16.16 2.74 -8.14
C LYS A 157 17.66 2.55 -8.32
N ARG A 158 18.47 3.53 -7.91
CA ARG A 158 19.94 3.43 -7.98
C ARG A 158 20.45 2.25 -7.16
N LEU A 159 19.98 2.08 -5.91
CA LEU A 159 20.36 0.97 -5.06
C LEU A 159 20.01 -0.39 -5.70
N MET A 160 18.82 -0.50 -6.26
CA MET A 160 18.36 -1.75 -6.88
C MET A 160 19.13 -2.10 -8.14
N TYR A 161 19.30 -1.17 -9.05
CA TYR A 161 19.75 -1.47 -10.41
C TYR A 161 21.22 -1.11 -10.67
N VAL A 162 21.74 -0.07 -10.04
CA VAL A 162 23.15 0.32 -10.22
C VAL A 162 24.05 -0.41 -9.24
N GLU A 163 23.62 -0.56 -7.99
CA GLU A 163 24.39 -1.27 -6.95
C GLU A 163 24.05 -2.76 -6.88
N GLY A 164 23.14 -3.24 -7.70
CA GLY A 164 22.81 -4.67 -7.78
C GLY A 164 22.08 -5.23 -6.57
N LEU A 165 21.42 -4.37 -5.78
CA LEU A 165 20.66 -4.79 -4.60
C LEU A 165 19.21 -5.19 -4.91
N ALA A 166 18.85 -5.30 -6.18
CA ALA A 166 17.53 -5.78 -6.58
C ALA A 166 17.19 -7.09 -5.84
N PRO A 167 15.92 -7.29 -5.45
CA PRO A 167 15.55 -8.46 -4.63
C PRO A 167 15.57 -9.81 -5.37
N GLY A 168 16.33 -9.91 -6.45
CA GLY A 168 16.56 -11.18 -7.18
C GLY A 168 15.36 -11.65 -8.01
N VAL A 169 14.56 -10.73 -8.57
CA VAL A 169 13.20 -11.01 -9.03
C VAL A 169 12.77 -10.15 -10.19
N LEU A 170 11.80 -10.65 -10.93
CA LEU A 170 11.18 -9.90 -12.02
C LEU A 170 10.32 -8.77 -11.44
N PRO A 171 10.52 -7.50 -11.85
CA PRO A 171 9.59 -6.44 -11.53
C PRO A 171 8.22 -6.76 -12.13
N LEU A 172 7.19 -6.60 -11.31
CA LEU A 172 5.82 -6.56 -11.82
C LEU A 172 5.61 -5.17 -12.38
N GLU A 173 5.26 -5.09 -13.65
CA GLU A 173 4.89 -3.82 -14.25
C GLU A 173 3.77 -3.16 -13.44
N ALA A 174 3.95 -1.89 -13.18
CA ALA A 174 3.03 -1.08 -12.39
C ALA A 174 1.75 -0.76 -13.18
#